data_e2957fa56cdc1f017f34f07973c0e9fb
#
_entry.id   e2957fa56cdc1f017f34f07973c0e9fb
#
_cell.length_a   1.000
_cell.length_b   1.000
_cell.length_c   1.000
_cell.angle_alpha   90.00
_cell.angle_beta   90.00
_cell.angle_gamma   90.00
#
_symmetry.space_group_name_H-M   'P 1'
#
loop_
_entity.id
_entity.type
_entity.pdbx_description
1 polymer ?
#
loop_
_entity_poly.entity_id
_entity_poly.type
_entity_poly.pdbx_seq_one_letter_code
_entity_poly.pdbx_strand_id
1 'polypeptide(L)'
;MQHILFHDKPKIAILIKDSYFIRKDLENYYVNPLGLGCMAFSLYYSSNNKVTATKAKDYLKKILPSITALGVSYLYVADSTYFKILTKERKAEPNIGYVLPCKLQDYEHLNIVYGINYGQVIYNNSSLSKLNLTLDALQCHIKGITNVFGDNVQEAIYEAPERLYELIDCPKLAIDIETTGLSITDSIVSIAFAKDSNNGMAFSMKDRSLIKSFFEDFRGRKIFHNTSFDVKMIIKECFMDNPNDYQGLLHGLHTMCRNLHDTKIIAYLATNNTQGNSLSLKDLSHEYMGNYGIDVTDVTKIPINELLEYNLKDVLATMYVYDKYYPIMVQDNQLDIYEDLMRPTLKSLIHTELSGMPIDLDRVYEVEKELNSIKDTYISYMFNHSLVLEVQAILNQKELDKYNATHKKQKTLDDMDNKFNPNSNQHLQILLYEVMKLPVLDYTISKEPSTAGDTIKKLLHHTNETKLLESLIGYISVEKILSTFIPTFKLATDRDNHHYLHGNFNITGCLSGRLSCSKPNLTQIPSNSVYGKLIKTCFKPKKGWIFCGADFNSLEDKINALLTKDPNKLKVYTDGFDGHSLRAYYYWKE
;
A
#
# COMPACT_ATOMS: atom_id res chain seq x y z
N MET A 1 -8.48 -22.85 -28.00
CA MET A 1 -7.58 -21.77 -28.39
C MET A 1 -8.33 -20.92 -29.40
N GLN A 2 -8.76 -19.74 -29.01
CA GLN A 2 -9.47 -18.83 -29.90
C GLN A 2 -8.47 -17.82 -30.46
N HIS A 3 -8.56 -17.53 -31.76
CA HIS A 3 -7.78 -16.47 -32.40
C HIS A 3 -8.66 -15.77 -33.44
N ILE A 4 -8.34 -14.48 -33.65
CA ILE A 4 -8.98 -13.64 -34.65
C ILE A 4 -7.91 -13.01 -35.51
N LEU A 5 -8.00 -13.17 -36.82
CA LEU A 5 -7.16 -12.46 -37.77
C LEU A 5 -7.95 -11.25 -38.27
N PHE A 6 -7.43 -10.05 -38.04
CA PHE A 6 -8.01 -8.80 -38.49
C PHE A 6 -7.46 -8.36 -39.85
N HIS A 7 -6.22 -8.75 -40.15
CA HIS A 7 -5.52 -8.42 -41.41
C HIS A 7 -4.70 -9.62 -41.90
N ASP A 8 -4.54 -9.77 -43.19
CA ASP A 8 -3.86 -10.91 -43.84
C ASP A 8 -2.38 -11.03 -43.47
N LYS A 9 -1.72 -9.90 -43.21
CA LYS A 9 -0.31 -9.85 -42.81
C LYS A 9 -0.19 -9.10 -41.49
N PRO A 10 -0.45 -9.77 -40.35
CA PRO A 10 -0.38 -9.11 -39.03
C PRO A 10 1.07 -8.88 -38.63
N LYS A 11 1.38 -7.67 -38.19
CA LYS A 11 2.66 -7.33 -37.53
C LYS A 11 2.58 -7.48 -36.02
N ILE A 12 1.37 -7.34 -35.46
CA ILE A 12 1.11 -7.29 -34.02
C ILE A 12 0.15 -8.42 -33.64
N ALA A 13 0.48 -9.19 -32.60
CA ALA A 13 -0.44 -10.11 -31.96
C ALA A 13 -0.83 -9.58 -30.57
N ILE A 14 -2.13 -9.48 -30.34
CA ILE A 14 -2.75 -9.03 -29.08
C ILE A 14 -3.08 -10.29 -28.26
N LEU A 15 -2.42 -10.44 -27.11
CA LEU A 15 -2.62 -11.55 -26.19
C LEU A 15 -3.49 -11.07 -25.01
N ILE A 16 -4.74 -11.52 -24.96
CA ILE A 16 -5.73 -11.05 -23.99
C ILE A 16 -6.53 -12.21 -23.40
N LYS A 17 -7.07 -12.02 -22.20
CA LYS A 17 -7.86 -13.01 -21.48
C LYS A 17 -9.15 -13.36 -22.24
N ASP A 18 -9.54 -14.63 -22.23
CA ASP A 18 -10.70 -15.19 -22.95
C ASP A 18 -12.02 -14.45 -22.64
N SER A 19 -12.26 -14.07 -21.38
CA SER A 19 -13.46 -13.31 -20.98
C SER A 19 -13.61 -11.94 -21.65
N TYR A 20 -12.53 -11.41 -22.23
CA TYR A 20 -12.48 -10.15 -22.96
C TYR A 20 -12.14 -10.34 -24.45
N PHE A 21 -12.31 -11.56 -24.96
CA PHE A 21 -12.01 -11.89 -26.36
C PHE A 21 -13.22 -11.59 -27.25
N ILE A 22 -13.65 -10.32 -27.30
CA ILE A 22 -14.82 -9.84 -28.06
C ILE A 22 -14.32 -9.04 -29.25
N ARG A 23 -14.65 -9.48 -30.49
CA ARG A 23 -14.14 -8.89 -31.73
C ARG A 23 -14.31 -7.37 -31.80
N LYS A 24 -15.52 -6.87 -31.55
CA LYS A 24 -15.85 -5.44 -31.60
C LYS A 24 -15.02 -4.60 -30.62
N ASP A 25 -14.80 -5.11 -29.42
CA ASP A 25 -14.03 -4.39 -28.41
C ASP A 25 -12.54 -4.42 -28.74
N LEU A 26 -12.02 -5.55 -29.23
CA LEU A 26 -10.65 -5.64 -29.72
C LEU A 26 -10.38 -4.66 -30.87
N GLU A 27 -11.34 -4.53 -31.81
CA GLU A 27 -11.28 -3.54 -32.88
C GLU A 27 -11.23 -2.10 -32.32
N ASN A 28 -12.14 -1.77 -31.40
CA ASN A 28 -12.26 -0.39 -30.87
C ASN A 28 -11.07 0.03 -30.02
N TYR A 29 -10.59 -0.85 -29.13
CA TYR A 29 -9.57 -0.49 -28.14
C TYR A 29 -8.13 -0.71 -28.60
N TYR A 30 -7.89 -1.59 -29.60
CA TYR A 30 -6.53 -1.93 -30.02
C TYR A 30 -6.33 -1.79 -31.53
N VAL A 31 -7.13 -2.44 -32.35
CA VAL A 31 -6.86 -2.55 -33.80
C VAL A 31 -7.00 -1.18 -34.49
N ASN A 32 -8.14 -0.50 -34.27
CA ASN A 32 -8.38 0.80 -34.88
C ASN A 32 -7.41 1.89 -34.38
N PRO A 33 -7.14 2.00 -33.06
CA PRO A 33 -6.13 2.95 -32.57
C PRO A 33 -4.72 2.67 -33.11
N LEU A 34 -4.33 1.40 -33.23
CA LEU A 34 -3.00 1.05 -33.78
C LEU A 34 -2.89 1.37 -35.27
N GLY A 35 -3.97 1.21 -36.04
CA GLY A 35 -3.96 1.41 -37.49
C GLY A 35 -2.96 0.54 -38.28
N LEU A 36 -2.61 -0.64 -37.73
CA LEU A 36 -1.60 -1.55 -38.25
C LEU A 36 -2.17 -2.97 -38.35
N GLY A 37 -1.50 -3.83 -39.10
CA GLY A 37 -1.90 -5.24 -39.24
C GLY A 37 -1.88 -5.96 -37.91
N CYS A 38 -3.07 -6.38 -37.42
CA CYS A 38 -3.25 -7.04 -36.15
C CYS A 38 -3.88 -8.42 -36.26
N MET A 39 -3.58 -9.25 -35.28
CA MET A 39 -4.32 -10.44 -34.91
C MET A 39 -4.47 -10.51 -33.39
N ALA A 40 -5.36 -11.35 -32.88
CA ALA A 40 -5.53 -11.55 -31.44
C ALA A 40 -5.56 -13.03 -31.09
N PHE A 41 -5.03 -13.37 -29.91
CA PHE A 41 -5.11 -14.69 -29.29
C PHE A 41 -5.71 -14.58 -27.89
N SER A 42 -6.63 -15.50 -27.58
CA SER A 42 -7.15 -15.63 -26.23
C SER A 42 -6.14 -16.36 -25.36
N LEU A 43 -5.79 -15.79 -24.19
CA LEU A 43 -4.90 -16.38 -23.21
C LEU A 43 -5.62 -17.45 -22.38
N TYR A 44 -4.90 -18.51 -22.01
CA TYR A 44 -5.42 -19.57 -21.17
C TYR A 44 -5.48 -19.17 -19.70
N TYR A 45 -6.63 -19.45 -19.06
CA TYR A 45 -6.82 -19.39 -17.60
C TYR A 45 -7.57 -20.65 -17.13
N SER A 46 -7.36 -21.02 -15.87
CA SER A 46 -8.15 -22.08 -15.23
C SER A 46 -9.55 -21.57 -14.87
N SER A 47 -10.45 -22.49 -14.50
CA SER A 47 -11.85 -22.19 -14.14
C SER A 47 -12.01 -21.17 -12.99
N ASN A 48 -10.99 -21.02 -12.13
CA ASN A 48 -10.94 -20.02 -11.07
C ASN A 48 -10.29 -18.68 -11.49
N ASN A 49 -10.19 -18.42 -12.79
CA ASN A 49 -9.59 -17.21 -13.36
C ASN A 49 -8.11 -16.97 -12.99
N LYS A 50 -7.37 -18.00 -12.61
CA LYS A 50 -5.94 -17.94 -12.31
C LYS A 50 -5.14 -18.76 -13.31
N VAL A 51 -3.89 -18.35 -13.55
CA VAL A 51 -2.94 -19.11 -14.35
C VAL A 51 -1.64 -19.27 -13.56
N THR A 52 -1.09 -20.49 -13.52
CA THR A 52 0.24 -20.74 -12.97
C THR A 52 1.31 -20.48 -14.02
N ALA A 53 2.51 -20.08 -13.60
CA ALA A 53 3.62 -19.83 -14.52
C ALA A 53 3.92 -21.06 -15.42
N THR A 54 3.81 -22.27 -14.88
CA THR A 54 4.02 -23.52 -15.65
C THR A 54 2.99 -23.65 -16.77
N LYS A 55 1.70 -23.52 -16.46
CA LYS A 55 0.62 -23.62 -17.47
C LYS A 55 0.68 -22.50 -18.50
N ALA A 56 1.06 -21.28 -18.08
CA ALA A 56 1.28 -20.16 -19.00
C ALA A 56 2.43 -20.42 -19.96
N LYS A 57 3.57 -20.98 -19.47
CA LYS A 57 4.70 -21.40 -20.32
C LYS A 57 4.30 -22.46 -21.34
N ASP A 58 3.56 -23.48 -20.92
CA ASP A 58 3.10 -24.55 -21.80
C ASP A 58 2.12 -24.02 -22.85
N TYR A 59 1.32 -23.03 -22.50
CA TYR A 59 0.42 -22.38 -23.44
C TYR A 59 1.19 -21.52 -24.45
N LEU A 60 2.17 -20.72 -24.00
CA LEU A 60 3.04 -19.93 -24.89
C LEU A 60 3.76 -20.82 -25.90
N LYS A 61 4.31 -21.98 -25.49
CA LYS A 61 4.93 -22.95 -26.41
C LYS A 61 4.01 -23.41 -27.54
N LYS A 62 2.68 -23.40 -27.31
CA LYS A 62 1.70 -23.80 -28.33
C LYS A 62 1.34 -22.68 -29.29
N ILE A 63 1.30 -21.42 -28.82
CA ILE A 63 0.83 -20.28 -29.64
C ILE A 63 1.96 -19.56 -30.38
N LEU A 64 3.15 -19.45 -29.79
CA LEU A 64 4.26 -18.71 -30.38
C LEU A 64 4.69 -19.20 -31.77
N PRO A 65 4.78 -20.52 -32.05
CA PRO A 65 5.07 -21.01 -33.40
C PRO A 65 4.06 -20.54 -34.44
N SER A 66 2.76 -20.53 -34.09
CA SER A 66 1.71 -20.07 -34.98
C SER A 66 1.75 -18.55 -35.23
N ILE A 67 2.09 -17.79 -34.20
CA ILE A 67 2.24 -16.33 -34.26
C ILE A 67 3.41 -15.94 -35.17
N THR A 68 4.57 -16.57 -34.95
CA THR A 68 5.78 -16.27 -35.74
C THR A 68 5.66 -16.71 -37.20
N ALA A 69 5.00 -17.85 -37.47
CA ALA A 69 4.76 -18.31 -38.82
C ALA A 69 3.92 -17.32 -39.67
N LEU A 70 3.11 -16.46 -39.05
CA LEU A 70 2.36 -15.39 -39.70
C LEU A 70 3.14 -14.09 -39.91
N GLY A 71 4.42 -14.04 -39.50
CA GLY A 71 5.28 -12.87 -39.66
C GLY A 71 5.08 -11.79 -38.61
N VAL A 72 4.47 -12.12 -37.47
CA VAL A 72 4.31 -11.19 -36.34
C VAL A 72 5.66 -10.88 -35.73
N SER A 73 5.92 -9.62 -35.45
CA SER A 73 7.16 -9.11 -34.83
C SER A 73 6.92 -8.48 -33.45
N TYR A 74 5.66 -8.20 -33.09
CA TYR A 74 5.31 -7.52 -31.86
C TYR A 74 4.18 -8.25 -31.11
N LEU A 75 4.34 -8.41 -29.82
CA LEU A 75 3.30 -8.94 -28.93
C LEU A 75 2.82 -7.88 -27.96
N TYR A 76 1.54 -7.50 -28.07
CA TYR A 76 0.85 -6.74 -27.03
C TYR A 76 0.30 -7.73 -26.00
N VAL A 77 0.80 -7.69 -24.78
CA VAL A 77 0.48 -8.68 -23.74
C VAL A 77 -0.32 -8.04 -22.62
N ALA A 78 -1.63 -8.31 -22.59
CA ALA A 78 -2.57 -7.77 -21.60
C ALA A 78 -2.68 -8.65 -20.34
N ASP A 79 -1.57 -9.22 -19.89
CA ASP A 79 -1.48 -10.02 -18.67
C ASP A 79 -0.06 -10.04 -18.11
N SER A 80 0.07 -9.77 -16.80
CA SER A 80 1.36 -9.65 -16.12
C SER A 80 2.12 -10.97 -16.02
N THR A 81 1.44 -12.12 -15.88
CA THR A 81 2.09 -13.43 -15.77
C THR A 81 2.76 -13.82 -17.08
N TYR A 82 2.04 -13.66 -18.17
CA TYR A 82 2.56 -13.94 -19.52
C TYR A 82 3.68 -13.00 -19.91
N PHE A 83 3.54 -11.70 -19.60
CA PHE A 83 4.59 -10.71 -19.85
C PHE A 83 5.90 -11.06 -19.12
N LYS A 84 5.81 -11.36 -17.81
CA LYS A 84 6.99 -11.75 -17.00
C LYS A 84 7.70 -13.01 -17.53
N ILE A 85 6.94 -13.94 -18.09
CA ILE A 85 7.51 -15.15 -18.70
C ILE A 85 8.28 -14.80 -19.98
N LEU A 86 7.70 -13.94 -20.82
CA LEU A 86 8.29 -13.54 -22.10
C LEU A 86 9.54 -12.68 -21.95
N THR A 87 9.55 -11.77 -20.96
CA THR A 87 10.61 -10.77 -20.79
C THR A 87 11.58 -11.07 -19.65
N LYS A 88 11.25 -12.02 -18.75
CA LYS A 88 11.95 -12.31 -17.48
C LYS A 88 11.98 -11.11 -16.50
N GLU A 89 11.13 -10.10 -16.71
CA GLU A 89 11.00 -8.98 -15.78
C GLU A 89 10.33 -9.41 -14.48
N ARG A 90 10.71 -8.77 -13.35
CA ARG A 90 10.14 -9.07 -12.02
C ARG A 90 8.74 -8.49 -11.86
N LYS A 91 8.50 -7.30 -12.39
CA LYS A 91 7.23 -6.56 -12.35
C LYS A 91 6.79 -6.22 -13.77
N ALA A 92 5.49 -6.15 -14.03
CA ALA A 92 4.96 -5.80 -15.34
C ALA A 92 4.59 -4.32 -15.44
N GLU A 93 3.95 -3.77 -14.41
CA GLU A 93 3.43 -2.40 -14.38
C GLU A 93 4.47 -1.32 -14.68
N PRO A 94 5.71 -1.38 -14.13
CA PRO A 94 6.75 -0.40 -14.46
C PRO A 94 7.17 -0.38 -15.94
N ASN A 95 6.78 -1.41 -16.70
CA ASN A 95 7.13 -1.52 -18.12
C ASN A 95 5.99 -1.08 -19.06
N ILE A 96 4.93 -0.44 -18.53
CA ILE A 96 3.90 0.21 -19.37
C ILE A 96 4.57 1.32 -20.18
N GLY A 97 4.32 1.33 -21.50
CA GLY A 97 4.93 2.31 -22.40
C GLY A 97 6.34 1.97 -22.89
N TYR A 98 6.88 0.80 -22.53
CA TYR A 98 8.18 0.31 -23.03
C TYR A 98 8.01 -0.92 -23.91
N VAL A 99 8.83 -1.00 -24.96
CA VAL A 99 8.93 -2.18 -25.81
C VAL A 99 10.21 -2.92 -25.47
N LEU A 100 10.09 -4.17 -25.04
CA LEU A 100 11.21 -5.00 -24.57
C LEU A 100 11.43 -6.19 -25.49
N PRO A 101 12.67 -6.68 -25.66
CA PRO A 101 12.93 -7.91 -26.40
C PRO A 101 12.39 -9.14 -25.65
N CYS A 102 11.90 -10.11 -26.38
CA CYS A 102 11.57 -11.42 -25.82
C CYS A 102 12.84 -12.13 -25.34
N LYS A 103 12.82 -12.70 -24.12
CA LYS A 103 13.95 -13.45 -23.53
C LYS A 103 13.69 -14.96 -23.50
N LEU A 104 12.74 -15.45 -24.31
CA LEU A 104 12.55 -16.87 -24.52
C LEU A 104 13.44 -17.34 -25.69
N GLN A 105 14.11 -18.46 -25.49
CA GLN A 105 14.90 -19.11 -26.53
C GLN A 105 14.05 -19.36 -27.78
N ASP A 106 14.63 -19.11 -28.97
CA ASP A 106 14.02 -19.20 -30.31
C ASP A 106 13.02 -18.09 -30.66
N TYR A 107 12.74 -17.14 -29.73
CA TYR A 107 11.76 -16.06 -29.92
C TYR A 107 12.34 -14.66 -29.62
N GLU A 108 13.67 -14.52 -29.56
CA GLU A 108 14.36 -13.27 -29.26
C GLU A 108 14.10 -12.16 -30.29
N HIS A 109 13.64 -12.53 -31.49
CA HIS A 109 13.24 -11.60 -32.54
C HIS A 109 11.91 -10.88 -32.28
N LEU A 110 11.13 -11.34 -31.29
CA LEU A 110 9.87 -10.72 -30.93
C LEU A 110 10.06 -9.55 -29.96
N ASN A 111 9.35 -8.49 -30.22
CA ASN A 111 9.25 -7.32 -29.34
C ASN A 111 7.98 -7.41 -28.50
N ILE A 112 8.11 -7.24 -27.19
CA ILE A 112 7.04 -7.44 -26.21
C ILE A 112 6.68 -6.10 -25.61
N VAL A 113 5.39 -5.74 -25.61
CA VAL A 113 4.88 -4.60 -24.88
C VAL A 113 3.87 -5.08 -23.83
N TYR A 114 4.02 -4.60 -22.59
CA TYR A 114 3.03 -4.81 -21.56
C TYR A 114 1.94 -3.75 -21.68
N GLY A 115 0.72 -4.21 -21.81
CA GLY A 115 -0.42 -3.32 -21.87
C GLY A 115 -1.56 -3.81 -20.99
N ILE A 116 -2.47 -2.89 -20.70
CA ILE A 116 -3.64 -3.21 -19.89
C ILE A 116 -4.73 -3.87 -20.73
N ASN A 117 -5.56 -4.65 -20.07
CA ASN A 117 -6.78 -5.18 -20.66
C ASN A 117 -7.83 -4.06 -20.74
N TYR A 118 -8.51 -3.90 -21.87
CA TYR A 118 -9.55 -2.86 -22.04
C TYR A 118 -10.68 -2.98 -21.02
N GLY A 119 -10.95 -4.16 -20.48
CA GLY A 119 -11.89 -4.33 -19.38
C GLY A 119 -11.55 -3.49 -18.15
N GLN A 120 -10.27 -3.18 -17.91
CA GLN A 120 -9.86 -2.25 -16.84
C GLN A 120 -10.32 -0.82 -17.14
N VAL A 121 -10.36 -0.40 -18.40
CA VAL A 121 -10.86 0.93 -18.82
C VAL A 121 -12.35 1.06 -18.57
N ILE A 122 -13.12 -0.03 -18.82
CA ILE A 122 -14.57 -0.05 -18.58
C ILE A 122 -14.88 0.19 -17.10
N TYR A 123 -14.10 -0.42 -16.21
CA TYR A 123 -14.28 -0.28 -14.77
C TYR A 123 -13.58 0.97 -14.19
N ASN A 124 -12.50 1.43 -14.82
CA ASN A 124 -11.71 2.56 -14.37
C ASN A 124 -11.20 3.39 -15.57
N ASN A 125 -11.88 4.49 -15.86
CA ASN A 125 -11.57 5.36 -17.00
C ASN A 125 -10.13 5.94 -16.92
N SER A 126 -9.53 6.09 -15.73
CA SER A 126 -8.13 6.53 -15.58
C SER A 126 -7.12 5.54 -16.19
N SER A 127 -7.53 4.30 -16.43
CA SER A 127 -6.70 3.31 -17.13
C SER A 127 -6.57 3.58 -18.64
N LEU A 128 -7.41 4.46 -19.20
CA LEU A 128 -7.35 4.81 -20.64
C LEU A 128 -6.01 5.46 -20.99
N SER A 129 -5.47 6.32 -20.12
CA SER A 129 -4.16 6.94 -20.34
C SER A 129 -3.04 5.90 -20.45
N LYS A 130 -3.06 4.86 -19.61
CA LYS A 130 -2.10 3.76 -19.65
C LYS A 130 -2.26 2.90 -20.92
N LEU A 131 -3.49 2.69 -21.37
CA LEU A 131 -3.75 1.99 -22.63
C LEU A 131 -3.16 2.77 -23.81
N ASN A 132 -3.48 4.06 -23.91
CA ASN A 132 -2.99 4.94 -24.97
C ASN A 132 -1.46 5.03 -24.98
N LEU A 133 -0.85 5.23 -23.81
CA LEU A 133 0.62 5.25 -23.66
C LEU A 133 1.28 3.98 -24.24
N THR A 134 0.69 2.82 -23.98
CA THR A 134 1.22 1.55 -24.49
C THR A 134 1.06 1.42 -26.00
N LEU A 135 -0.08 1.85 -26.55
CA LEU A 135 -0.34 1.83 -28.00
C LEU A 135 0.60 2.80 -28.73
N ASP A 136 0.77 4.01 -28.18
CA ASP A 136 1.67 5.03 -28.73
C ASP A 136 3.12 4.57 -28.72
N ALA A 137 3.57 3.97 -27.60
CA ALA A 137 4.91 3.38 -27.50
C ALA A 137 5.16 2.31 -28.55
N LEU A 138 4.19 1.44 -28.77
CA LEU A 138 4.26 0.40 -29.79
C LEU A 138 4.33 1.00 -31.20
N GLN A 139 3.50 2.00 -31.52
CA GLN A 139 3.51 2.71 -32.80
C GLN A 139 4.85 3.44 -33.04
N CYS A 140 5.36 4.15 -32.03
CA CYS A 140 6.64 4.86 -32.09
C CYS A 140 7.77 3.87 -32.38
N HIS A 141 7.84 2.76 -31.64
CA HIS A 141 8.88 1.76 -31.84
C HIS A 141 8.83 1.14 -33.24
N ILE A 142 7.64 0.84 -33.78
CA ILE A 142 7.47 0.33 -35.14
C ILE A 142 7.95 1.32 -36.20
N LYS A 143 7.81 2.63 -35.93
CA LYS A 143 8.30 3.73 -36.79
C LYS A 143 9.79 4.04 -36.58
N GLY A 144 10.49 3.35 -35.68
CA GLY A 144 11.88 3.62 -35.34
C GLY A 144 12.07 4.89 -34.50
N ILE A 145 11.01 5.40 -33.86
CA ILE A 145 11.07 6.54 -32.97
C ILE A 145 11.29 5.98 -31.55
N THR A 146 12.38 6.38 -30.92
CA THR A 146 12.65 6.02 -29.51
C THR A 146 11.80 6.91 -28.62
N ASN A 147 10.90 6.31 -27.86
CA ASN A 147 10.13 7.03 -26.84
C ASN A 147 11.01 7.11 -25.59
N VAL A 148 11.63 8.25 -25.33
CA VAL A 148 12.51 8.45 -24.17
C VAL A 148 11.69 9.14 -23.09
N PHE A 149 11.31 8.37 -22.06
CA PHE A 149 10.72 8.93 -20.84
C PHE A 149 11.81 9.59 -19.99
N GLY A 150 11.50 10.71 -19.35
CA GLY A 150 12.39 11.37 -18.39
C GLY A 150 13.41 12.33 -18.99
N ASP A 151 13.48 12.48 -20.32
CA ASP A 151 14.33 13.48 -20.98
C ASP A 151 13.72 14.88 -21.00
N ASN A 152 12.69 15.10 -20.19
CA ASN A 152 11.98 16.38 -20.13
C ASN A 152 12.73 17.44 -19.30
N VAL A 153 13.84 17.11 -18.66
CA VAL A 153 14.66 18.04 -17.89
C VAL A 153 15.33 19.02 -18.84
N GLN A 154 14.97 20.32 -18.75
CA GLN A 154 15.56 21.39 -19.54
C GLN A 154 16.72 22.04 -18.80
N GLU A 155 16.57 22.27 -17.49
CA GLU A 155 17.60 22.83 -16.63
C GLU A 155 17.70 22.01 -15.34
N ALA A 156 18.87 21.49 -15.08
CA ALA A 156 19.22 20.78 -13.85
C ALA A 156 20.40 21.49 -13.18
N ILE A 157 20.20 21.90 -11.93
CA ILE A 157 21.22 22.54 -11.10
C ILE A 157 21.55 21.59 -9.94
N TYR A 158 22.81 21.23 -9.79
CA TYR A 158 23.27 20.35 -8.73
C TYR A 158 24.33 21.03 -7.86
N GLU A 159 24.33 20.72 -6.56
CA GLU A 159 25.30 21.18 -5.55
C GLU A 159 25.57 22.71 -5.56
N ALA A 160 24.54 23.50 -5.84
CA ALA A 160 24.58 24.96 -5.86
C ALA A 160 23.53 25.56 -4.90
N PRO A 161 23.59 25.29 -3.57
CA PRO A 161 22.58 25.75 -2.61
C PRO A 161 22.51 27.28 -2.51
N GLU A 162 23.58 28.00 -2.82
CA GLU A 162 23.62 29.48 -2.85
C GLU A 162 22.67 30.09 -3.90
N ARG A 163 22.32 29.32 -4.93
CA ARG A 163 21.34 29.75 -5.97
C ARG A 163 19.88 29.56 -5.54
N LEU A 164 19.60 28.99 -4.37
CA LEU A 164 18.24 28.72 -3.90
C LEU A 164 17.37 29.98 -3.88
N TYR A 165 17.94 31.13 -3.52
CA TYR A 165 17.21 32.40 -3.50
C TYR A 165 16.80 32.93 -4.88
N GLU A 166 17.32 32.38 -5.99
CA GLU A 166 16.80 32.64 -7.33
C GLU A 166 15.33 32.19 -7.49
N LEU A 167 14.87 31.28 -6.62
CA LEU A 167 13.50 30.75 -6.61
C LEU A 167 12.55 31.50 -5.66
N ILE A 168 13.02 32.53 -4.93
CA ILE A 168 12.26 33.15 -3.83
C ILE A 168 10.94 33.78 -4.30
N ASP A 169 10.91 34.33 -5.52
CA ASP A 169 9.74 35.00 -6.11
C ASP A 169 8.85 34.04 -6.92
N CYS A 170 9.16 32.75 -6.96
CA CYS A 170 8.33 31.78 -7.66
C CYS A 170 6.94 31.68 -7.01
N PRO A 171 5.85 31.67 -7.79
CA PRO A 171 4.50 31.58 -7.22
C PRO A 171 4.21 30.20 -6.59
N LYS A 172 4.95 29.19 -7.03
CA LYS A 172 4.87 27.82 -6.54
C LYS A 172 6.21 27.11 -6.69
N LEU A 173 6.52 26.20 -5.78
CA LEU A 173 7.67 25.31 -5.86
C LEU A 173 7.24 23.90 -5.42
N ALA A 174 7.57 22.89 -6.22
CA ALA A 174 7.60 21.53 -5.73
C ALA A 174 8.88 21.30 -4.95
N ILE A 175 8.80 20.49 -3.90
CA ILE A 175 9.90 20.24 -2.97
C ILE A 175 9.87 18.74 -2.60
N ASP A 176 11.03 18.13 -2.54
CA ASP A 176 11.21 16.73 -2.16
C ASP A 176 12.51 16.55 -1.38
N ILE A 177 12.56 15.58 -0.46
CA ILE A 177 13.76 15.26 0.32
C ILE A 177 14.08 13.77 0.28
N GLU A 178 15.37 13.45 0.32
CA GLU A 178 15.83 12.10 0.58
C GLU A 178 16.43 11.99 1.98
N THR A 179 16.12 10.92 2.69
CA THR A 179 16.50 10.71 4.09
C THR A 179 17.21 9.37 4.28
N THR A 180 18.00 9.24 5.36
CA THR A 180 18.69 7.99 5.70
C THR A 180 17.76 6.82 6.01
N GLY A 181 16.48 7.11 6.29
CA GLY A 181 15.43 6.13 6.56
C GLY A 181 14.10 6.80 6.83
N LEU A 182 13.12 6.04 7.32
CA LEU A 182 11.74 6.50 7.51
C LEU A 182 11.37 6.85 8.97
N SER A 183 12.33 6.73 9.90
CA SER A 183 12.13 7.07 11.30
C SER A 183 12.21 8.58 11.51
N ILE A 184 11.55 9.09 12.55
CA ILE A 184 11.73 10.48 12.99
C ILE A 184 13.17 10.75 13.45
N THR A 185 13.95 9.73 13.78
CA THR A 185 15.36 9.84 14.18
C THR A 185 16.32 9.91 13.00
N ASP A 186 15.87 9.59 11.78
CA ASP A 186 16.67 9.67 10.57
C ASP A 186 16.96 11.12 10.16
N SER A 187 17.91 11.31 9.25
CA SER A 187 18.36 12.63 8.81
C SER A 187 18.12 12.85 7.32
N ILE A 188 17.92 14.12 6.95
CA ILE A 188 17.82 14.54 5.55
C ILE A 188 19.22 14.50 4.92
N VAL A 189 19.34 13.83 3.78
CA VAL A 189 20.56 13.72 2.98
C VAL A 189 20.60 14.75 1.85
N SER A 190 19.49 14.89 1.13
CA SER A 190 19.35 15.85 0.03
C SER A 190 17.99 16.51 0.03
N ILE A 191 17.90 17.66 -0.62
CA ILE A 191 16.68 18.40 -0.87
C ILE A 191 16.66 18.87 -2.32
N ALA A 192 15.49 18.82 -2.94
CA ALA A 192 15.29 19.28 -4.32
C ALA A 192 14.10 20.23 -4.42
N PHE A 193 14.19 21.16 -5.39
CA PHE A 193 13.18 22.18 -5.68
C PHE A 193 12.92 22.22 -7.18
N ALA A 194 11.65 22.33 -7.59
CA ALA A 194 11.28 22.54 -8.97
C ALA A 194 10.32 23.72 -9.11
N LYS A 195 10.62 24.63 -10.05
CA LYS A 195 9.75 25.79 -10.40
C LYS A 195 8.65 25.40 -11.39
N ASP A 196 8.91 24.39 -12.20
CA ASP A 196 7.98 23.76 -13.14
C ASP A 196 8.37 22.29 -13.35
N SER A 197 7.71 21.58 -14.24
CA SER A 197 7.95 20.15 -14.46
C SER A 197 9.25 19.81 -15.23
N ASN A 198 10.00 20.83 -15.71
CA ASN A 198 11.21 20.65 -16.53
C ASN A 198 12.47 21.25 -15.89
N ASN A 199 12.30 22.16 -14.93
CA ASN A 199 13.38 22.96 -14.37
C ASN A 199 13.44 22.84 -12.85
N GLY A 200 14.59 22.46 -12.33
CA GLY A 200 14.78 22.28 -10.91
C GLY A 200 16.23 22.24 -10.46
N MET A 201 16.42 22.20 -9.15
CA MET A 201 17.72 22.07 -8.51
C MET A 201 17.68 21.03 -7.39
N ALA A 202 18.80 20.35 -7.15
CA ALA A 202 18.98 19.41 -6.08
C ALA A 202 20.38 19.56 -5.46
N PHE A 203 20.48 19.51 -4.14
CA PHE A 203 21.75 19.60 -3.44
C PHE A 203 21.72 18.86 -2.10
N SER A 204 22.90 18.55 -1.59
CA SER A 204 23.07 17.89 -0.28
C SER A 204 22.63 18.81 0.84
N MET A 205 22.00 18.26 1.86
CA MET A 205 21.49 18.98 3.03
C MET A 205 22.62 19.34 4.01
N LYS A 206 23.53 20.24 3.62
CA LYS A 206 24.67 20.69 4.44
C LYS A 206 24.35 21.92 5.28
N ASP A 207 23.61 22.88 4.76
CA ASP A 207 23.28 24.15 5.41
C ASP A 207 21.79 24.21 5.77
N ARG A 208 21.47 23.81 7.01
CA ARG A 208 20.10 23.86 7.54
C ARG A 208 19.61 25.27 7.79
N SER A 209 20.53 26.22 8.06
CA SER A 209 20.18 27.61 8.34
C SER A 209 19.72 28.33 7.05
N LEU A 210 20.36 28.05 5.94
CA LEU A 210 19.95 28.53 4.61
C LEU A 210 18.54 28.05 4.28
N ILE A 211 18.26 26.77 4.46
CA ILE A 211 16.94 26.18 4.18
C ILE A 211 15.86 26.79 5.09
N LYS A 212 16.15 26.95 6.39
CA LYS A 212 15.25 27.62 7.33
C LYS A 212 14.91 29.03 6.85
N SER A 213 15.92 29.87 6.60
CA SER A 213 15.75 31.25 6.16
C SER A 213 14.97 31.34 4.84
N PHE A 214 15.28 30.46 3.90
CA PHE A 214 14.53 30.40 2.63
C PHE A 214 13.03 30.13 2.86
N PHE A 215 12.66 29.14 3.69
CA PHE A 215 11.24 28.87 3.97
C PHE A 215 10.56 29.97 4.78
N GLU A 216 11.30 30.66 5.66
CA GLU A 216 10.79 31.83 6.37
C GLU A 216 10.44 32.97 5.42
N ASP A 217 11.22 33.17 4.37
CA ASP A 217 11.04 34.22 3.38
C ASP A 217 10.08 33.86 2.25
N PHE A 218 10.07 32.59 1.81
CA PHE A 218 9.26 32.15 0.68
C PHE A 218 7.75 32.27 0.93
N ARG A 219 7.04 32.92 0.02
CA ARG A 219 5.58 33.20 0.11
C ARG A 219 4.74 32.38 -0.84
N GLY A 220 5.33 31.74 -1.85
CA GLY A 220 4.65 30.91 -2.83
C GLY A 220 4.03 29.63 -2.24
N ARG A 221 3.40 28.87 -3.09
CA ARG A 221 2.86 27.54 -2.74
C ARG A 221 4.00 26.55 -2.60
N LYS A 222 4.04 25.86 -1.45
CA LYS A 222 4.94 24.73 -1.20
C LYS A 222 4.21 23.42 -1.52
N ILE A 223 4.70 22.69 -2.50
CA ILE A 223 4.05 21.51 -3.06
C ILE A 223 4.93 20.28 -2.76
N PHE A 224 4.36 19.27 -2.11
CA PHE A 224 5.02 18.01 -1.83
C PHE A 224 4.14 16.84 -2.30
N HIS A 225 4.71 15.66 -2.35
CA HIS A 225 3.94 14.42 -2.50
C HIS A 225 3.99 13.60 -1.23
N ASN A 226 2.83 13.35 -0.58
CA ASN A 226 2.76 12.73 0.76
C ASN A 226 3.44 13.58 1.84
N THR A 227 3.10 14.82 1.85
CA THR A 227 3.66 15.99 2.54
C THR A 227 4.06 15.77 4.01
N SER A 228 3.30 14.96 4.77
CA SER A 228 3.50 14.80 6.21
C SER A 228 4.91 14.34 6.55
N PHE A 229 5.50 13.46 5.73
CA PHE A 229 6.85 12.95 5.97
C PHE A 229 7.90 14.04 5.78
N ASP A 230 7.93 14.68 4.62
CA ASP A 230 8.95 15.68 4.27
C ASP A 230 8.90 16.88 5.20
N VAL A 231 7.70 17.42 5.42
CA VAL A 231 7.53 18.62 6.25
C VAL A 231 7.92 18.36 7.69
N LYS A 232 7.59 17.19 8.28
CA LYS A 232 8.03 16.90 9.66
C LYS A 232 9.54 16.75 9.77
N MET A 233 10.22 16.17 8.78
CA MET A 233 11.68 16.06 8.77
C MET A 233 12.35 17.43 8.63
N ILE A 234 11.83 18.31 7.76
CA ILE A 234 12.31 19.68 7.61
C ILE A 234 12.09 20.47 8.90
N ILE A 235 10.93 20.35 9.56
CA ILE A 235 10.67 21.04 10.85
C ILE A 235 11.65 20.56 11.90
N LYS A 236 11.81 19.25 12.03
CA LYS A 236 12.72 18.64 13.01
C LYS A 236 14.17 19.13 12.83
N GLU A 237 14.65 19.17 11.58
CA GLU A 237 16.08 19.45 11.35
C GLU A 237 16.41 20.92 11.18
N CYS A 238 15.46 21.74 10.67
CA CYS A 238 15.75 23.13 10.39
C CYS A 238 15.18 24.10 11.42
N PHE A 239 14.12 23.71 12.15
CA PHE A 239 13.43 24.63 13.06
C PHE A 239 13.55 24.25 14.53
N MET A 240 13.83 22.99 14.85
CA MET A 240 13.95 22.53 16.24
C MET A 240 15.42 22.36 16.62
N ASP A 241 15.85 22.96 17.73
CA ASP A 241 17.21 22.81 18.27
C ASP A 241 17.42 21.42 18.89
N ASN A 242 16.36 20.83 19.42
CA ASN A 242 16.34 19.50 20.03
C ASN A 242 14.90 18.95 20.03
N PRO A 243 14.68 17.64 20.31
CA PRO A 243 13.35 17.03 20.30
C PRO A 243 12.32 17.68 21.25
N ASN A 244 12.75 18.44 22.25
CA ASN A 244 11.87 19.14 23.20
C ASN A 244 11.60 20.60 22.84
N ASP A 245 12.17 21.10 21.76
CA ASP A 245 11.98 22.47 21.31
C ASP A 245 10.57 22.68 20.73
N TYR A 246 9.62 22.90 21.64
CA TYR A 246 8.23 23.15 21.26
C TYR A 246 8.02 24.48 20.53
N GLN A 247 8.84 25.49 20.81
CA GLN A 247 8.77 26.78 20.13
C GLN A 247 9.28 26.66 18.69
N GLY A 248 10.39 25.96 18.47
CA GLY A 248 10.88 25.63 17.14
C GLY A 248 9.88 24.79 16.35
N LEU A 249 9.23 23.80 16.99
CA LEU A 249 8.16 23.01 16.39
C LEU A 249 7.00 23.89 15.93
N LEU A 250 6.48 24.79 16.77
CA LEU A 250 5.36 25.67 16.42
C LEU A 250 5.74 26.66 15.32
N HIS A 251 6.97 27.21 15.38
CA HIS A 251 7.48 28.09 14.34
C HIS A 251 7.60 27.35 13.00
N GLY A 252 8.19 26.16 13.01
CA GLY A 252 8.28 25.31 11.82
C GLY A 252 6.91 24.96 11.23
N LEU A 253 5.94 24.59 12.07
CA LEU A 253 4.56 24.35 11.64
C LEU A 253 3.91 25.59 11.00
N HIS A 254 4.10 26.77 11.60
CA HIS A 254 3.57 28.00 11.04
C HIS A 254 4.18 28.31 9.67
N THR A 255 5.51 28.19 9.57
CA THR A 255 6.26 28.48 8.34
C THR A 255 5.98 27.49 7.22
N MET A 256 6.09 26.21 7.52
CA MET A 256 5.95 25.15 6.51
C MET A 256 4.51 24.96 6.05
N CYS A 257 3.52 25.05 6.96
CA CYS A 257 2.12 24.82 6.61
C CYS A 257 1.44 26.04 5.96
N ARG A 258 2.12 27.21 5.87
CA ARG A 258 1.63 28.35 5.08
C ARG A 258 1.70 28.02 3.59
N ASN A 259 0.56 28.06 2.88
CA ASN A 259 0.44 27.73 1.45
C ASN A 259 1.02 26.33 1.12
N LEU A 260 0.77 25.36 1.99
CA LEU A 260 1.20 23.98 1.82
C LEU A 260 0.20 23.20 0.97
N HIS A 261 0.69 22.44 -0.01
CA HIS A 261 -0.11 21.59 -0.89
C HIS A 261 0.44 20.16 -0.93
N ASP A 262 -0.45 19.18 -1.03
CA ASP A 262 -0.12 17.76 -1.11
C ASP A 262 -0.70 17.16 -2.40
N THR A 263 0.18 16.76 -3.33
CA THR A 263 -0.24 16.19 -4.61
C THR A 263 -0.91 14.82 -4.48
N LYS A 264 -0.62 14.07 -3.43
CA LYS A 264 -1.29 12.81 -3.15
C LYS A 264 -2.76 13.01 -2.76
N ILE A 265 -3.05 14.03 -1.94
CA ILE A 265 -4.42 14.40 -1.59
C ILE A 265 -5.15 14.97 -2.81
N ILE A 266 -4.50 15.83 -3.59
CA ILE A 266 -5.06 16.39 -4.82
C ILE A 266 -5.42 15.26 -5.80
N ALA A 267 -4.51 14.31 -6.04
CA ALA A 267 -4.78 13.15 -6.89
C ALA A 267 -5.88 12.23 -6.31
N TYR A 268 -5.94 12.09 -4.98
CA TYR A 268 -7.03 11.35 -4.31
C TYR A 268 -8.40 11.95 -4.61
N LEU A 269 -8.53 13.26 -4.61
CA LEU A 269 -9.78 13.97 -4.92
C LEU A 269 -10.08 14.03 -6.42
N ALA A 270 -9.05 14.10 -7.25
CA ALA A 270 -9.17 14.18 -8.71
C ALA A 270 -9.38 12.82 -9.41
N THR A 271 -9.21 11.71 -8.70
CA THR A 271 -9.33 10.36 -9.28
C THR A 271 -10.38 9.53 -8.55
N ASN A 272 -11.00 8.59 -9.27
CA ASN A 272 -11.95 7.67 -8.65
C ASN A 272 -11.22 6.57 -7.87
N ASN A 273 -11.07 6.75 -6.56
CA ASN A 273 -10.37 5.80 -5.68
C ASN A 273 -11.18 4.53 -5.33
N THR A 274 -12.46 4.45 -5.67
CA THR A 274 -13.29 3.27 -5.37
C THR A 274 -12.79 2.01 -6.05
N GLN A 275 -11.88 2.12 -7.01
CA GLN A 275 -11.35 1.02 -7.82
C GLN A 275 -9.88 0.69 -7.55
N GLY A 276 -9.32 1.21 -6.45
CA GLY A 276 -7.95 0.88 -6.05
C GLY A 276 -6.87 1.54 -6.91
N ASN A 277 -7.07 2.79 -7.32
CA ASN A 277 -6.04 3.58 -8.01
C ASN A 277 -4.81 3.73 -7.12
N SER A 278 -3.63 3.54 -7.69
CA SER A 278 -2.39 3.85 -7.00
C SER A 278 -2.21 5.37 -6.91
N LEU A 279 -1.89 5.84 -5.70
CA LEU A 279 -1.56 7.23 -5.43
C LEU A 279 -0.05 7.43 -5.23
N SER A 280 0.78 6.48 -5.67
CA SER A 280 2.22 6.66 -5.63
C SER A 280 2.67 7.69 -6.65
N LEU A 281 3.68 8.50 -6.33
CA LEU A 281 4.23 9.51 -7.23
C LEU A 281 4.62 8.90 -8.59
N LYS A 282 5.29 7.74 -8.55
CA LYS A 282 5.76 7.03 -9.74
C LYS A 282 4.63 6.56 -10.66
N ASP A 283 3.51 6.09 -10.09
CA ASP A 283 2.35 5.70 -10.90
C ASP A 283 1.61 6.90 -11.48
N LEU A 284 1.50 8.00 -10.72
CA LEU A 284 0.81 9.22 -11.14
C LEU A 284 1.59 10.00 -12.21
N SER A 285 2.92 9.90 -12.20
CA SER A 285 3.81 10.59 -13.14
C SER A 285 4.36 9.69 -14.24
N HIS A 286 3.98 8.41 -14.28
CA HIS A 286 4.57 7.42 -15.19
C HIS A 286 4.50 7.82 -16.67
N GLU A 287 3.42 8.41 -17.11
CA GLU A 287 3.25 8.87 -18.49
C GLU A 287 4.21 10.01 -18.87
N TYR A 288 4.76 10.74 -17.89
CA TYR A 288 5.67 11.86 -18.06
C TYR A 288 7.14 11.45 -17.82
N MET A 289 7.41 10.78 -16.70
CA MET A 289 8.76 10.45 -16.26
C MET A 289 9.17 9.01 -16.59
N GLY A 290 8.24 8.16 -17.02
CA GLY A 290 8.49 6.74 -17.24
C GLY A 290 8.85 5.98 -15.96
N ASN A 291 9.62 4.91 -16.12
CA ASN A 291 10.12 4.08 -15.01
C ASN A 291 11.50 4.58 -14.54
N TYR A 292 11.54 5.71 -13.86
CA TYR A 292 12.77 6.28 -13.32
C TYR A 292 13.09 5.78 -11.89
N GLY A 293 12.17 5.03 -11.28
CA GLY A 293 12.31 4.56 -9.90
C GLY A 293 13.45 3.58 -9.73
N ILE A 294 14.41 3.94 -8.88
CA ILE A 294 15.41 3.00 -8.36
C ILE A 294 14.77 2.32 -7.14
N ASP A 295 14.79 0.98 -7.06
CA ASP A 295 14.41 0.25 -5.84
C ASP A 295 15.51 0.48 -4.78
N VAL A 296 15.52 1.65 -4.16
CA VAL A 296 16.49 2.02 -3.14
C VAL A 296 16.02 1.48 -1.81
N THR A 297 16.73 0.51 -1.29
CA THR A 297 16.51 0.00 0.07
C THR A 297 17.33 0.75 1.12
N ASP A 298 18.40 1.44 0.71
CA ASP A 298 19.33 2.13 1.59
C ASP A 298 20.01 3.28 0.82
N VAL A 299 19.52 4.49 1.05
CA VAL A 299 19.99 5.75 0.41
C VAL A 299 21.47 6.01 0.68
N THR A 300 22.00 5.57 1.83
CA THR A 300 23.39 5.80 2.21
C THR A 300 24.42 5.07 1.36
N LYS A 301 23.96 4.07 0.60
CA LYS A 301 24.80 3.27 -0.32
C LYS A 301 24.84 3.81 -1.75
N ILE A 302 24.06 4.85 -2.05
CA ILE A 302 24.01 5.43 -3.40
C ILE A 302 25.04 6.56 -3.49
N PRO A 303 25.79 6.66 -4.58
CA PRO A 303 26.62 7.82 -4.86
C PRO A 303 25.78 9.11 -4.83
N ILE A 304 26.30 10.16 -4.21
CA ILE A 304 25.55 11.41 -4.01
C ILE A 304 25.00 11.98 -5.32
N ASN A 305 25.75 11.93 -6.40
CA ASN A 305 25.30 12.44 -7.70
C ASN A 305 24.07 11.68 -8.23
N GLU A 306 24.05 10.36 -8.08
CA GLU A 306 22.89 9.53 -8.48
C GLU A 306 21.68 9.82 -7.59
N LEU A 307 21.90 10.07 -6.31
CA LEU A 307 20.85 10.45 -5.35
C LEU A 307 20.24 11.81 -5.71
N LEU A 308 21.09 12.80 -6.05
CA LEU A 308 20.62 14.14 -6.44
C LEU A 308 19.84 14.09 -7.76
N GLU A 309 20.28 13.30 -8.73
CA GLU A 309 19.53 13.09 -9.97
C GLU A 309 18.17 12.44 -9.71
N TYR A 310 18.13 11.44 -8.81
CA TYR A 310 16.91 10.77 -8.42
C TYR A 310 15.94 11.73 -7.71
N ASN A 311 16.43 12.49 -6.71
CA ASN A 311 15.65 13.49 -5.97
C ASN A 311 15.12 14.60 -6.90
N LEU A 312 15.93 15.03 -7.89
CA LEU A 312 15.49 15.97 -8.92
C LEU A 312 14.31 15.41 -9.73
N LYS A 313 14.37 14.14 -10.15
CA LYS A 313 13.28 13.49 -10.90
C LYS A 313 12.01 13.41 -10.06
N ASP A 314 12.10 13.10 -8.76
CA ASP A 314 10.96 13.05 -7.85
C ASP A 314 10.30 14.44 -7.70
N VAL A 315 11.08 15.51 -7.59
CA VAL A 315 10.50 16.85 -7.46
C VAL A 315 9.87 17.36 -8.77
N LEU A 316 10.45 17.05 -9.94
CA LEU A 316 9.86 17.36 -11.25
C LEU A 316 8.56 16.57 -11.46
N ALA A 317 8.54 15.28 -11.09
CA ALA A 317 7.34 14.45 -11.11
C ALA A 317 6.25 15.01 -10.17
N THR A 318 6.63 15.50 -9.00
CA THR A 318 5.70 16.15 -8.05
C THR A 318 5.05 17.39 -8.64
N MET A 319 5.81 18.23 -9.33
CA MET A 319 5.27 19.41 -10.02
C MET A 319 4.33 18.99 -11.16
N TYR A 320 4.72 18.00 -11.97
CA TYR A 320 3.87 17.48 -13.04
C TYR A 320 2.53 16.96 -12.49
N VAL A 321 2.54 16.19 -11.42
CA VAL A 321 1.33 15.66 -10.78
C VAL A 321 0.44 16.80 -10.27
N TYR A 322 1.03 17.84 -9.69
CA TYR A 322 0.28 19.04 -9.27
C TYR A 322 -0.41 19.71 -10.45
N ASP A 323 0.33 20.02 -11.51
CA ASP A 323 -0.17 20.76 -12.67
C ASP A 323 -1.24 19.96 -13.44
N LYS A 324 -1.15 18.63 -13.43
CA LYS A 324 -2.14 17.74 -14.03
C LYS A 324 -3.41 17.62 -13.20
N TYR A 325 -3.30 17.31 -11.91
CA TYR A 325 -4.46 16.89 -11.10
C TYR A 325 -5.15 18.04 -10.37
N TYR A 326 -4.46 19.14 -10.06
CA TYR A 326 -5.09 20.29 -9.41
C TYR A 326 -6.25 20.89 -10.22
N PRO A 327 -6.13 21.13 -11.53
CA PRO A 327 -7.26 21.60 -12.36
C PRO A 327 -8.44 20.61 -12.41
N ILE A 328 -8.15 19.30 -12.45
CA ILE A 328 -9.19 18.25 -12.45
C ILE A 328 -9.98 18.29 -11.14
N MET A 329 -9.28 18.34 -10.00
CA MET A 329 -9.89 18.46 -8.68
C MET A 329 -10.83 19.69 -8.58
N VAL A 330 -10.40 20.84 -9.13
CA VAL A 330 -11.21 22.07 -9.17
C VAL A 330 -12.44 21.89 -10.07
N GLN A 331 -12.26 21.30 -11.25
CA GLN A 331 -13.34 21.02 -12.19
C GLN A 331 -14.40 20.07 -11.62
N ASP A 332 -13.97 19.12 -10.81
CA ASP A 332 -14.82 18.12 -10.15
C ASP A 332 -15.47 18.67 -8.85
N ASN A 333 -15.39 19.98 -8.60
CA ASN A 333 -15.94 20.66 -7.42
C ASN A 333 -15.45 20.09 -6.08
N GLN A 334 -14.18 19.64 -6.02
CA GLN A 334 -13.56 19.10 -4.80
C GLN A 334 -12.71 20.15 -4.05
N LEU A 335 -12.64 21.38 -4.54
CA LEU A 335 -11.77 22.42 -4.00
C LEU A 335 -12.09 22.77 -2.55
N ASP A 336 -13.38 22.91 -2.20
CA ASP A 336 -13.80 23.28 -0.84
C ASP A 336 -13.41 22.20 0.18
N ILE A 337 -13.58 20.91 -0.16
CA ILE A 337 -13.13 19.79 0.69
C ILE A 337 -11.61 19.84 0.88
N TYR A 338 -10.87 20.16 -0.19
CA TYR A 338 -9.43 20.27 -0.12
C TYR A 338 -8.97 21.44 0.75
N GLU A 339 -9.48 22.64 0.50
CA GLU A 339 -9.04 23.88 1.15
C GLU A 339 -9.53 24.01 2.59
N ASP A 340 -10.78 23.63 2.87
CA ASP A 340 -11.42 23.86 4.17
C ASP A 340 -11.25 22.68 5.14
N LEU A 341 -11.00 21.46 4.64
CA LEU A 341 -10.90 20.28 5.48
C LEU A 341 -9.53 19.59 5.37
N MET A 342 -9.17 19.07 4.19
CA MET A 342 -8.02 18.16 4.09
C MET A 342 -6.68 18.88 4.27
N ARG A 343 -6.50 20.02 3.63
CA ARG A 343 -5.27 20.82 3.74
C ARG A 343 -5.02 21.36 5.15
N PRO A 344 -5.99 21.94 5.87
CA PRO A 344 -5.81 22.32 7.29
C PRO A 344 -5.52 21.14 8.21
N THR A 345 -6.11 19.98 7.93
CA THR A 345 -5.88 18.75 8.71
C THR A 345 -4.41 18.31 8.66
N LEU A 346 -3.68 18.53 7.54
CA LEU A 346 -2.25 18.24 7.44
C LEU A 346 -1.45 18.88 8.57
N LYS A 347 -1.69 20.14 8.88
CA LYS A 347 -1.00 20.85 9.98
C LYS A 347 -1.20 20.14 11.33
N SER A 348 -2.44 19.73 11.61
CA SER A 348 -2.76 19.01 12.85
C SER A 348 -2.11 17.63 12.90
N LEU A 349 -2.05 16.92 11.77
CA LEU A 349 -1.41 15.61 11.70
C LEU A 349 0.11 15.70 11.84
N ILE A 350 0.76 16.63 11.15
CA ILE A 350 2.19 16.88 11.29
C ILE A 350 2.54 17.22 12.74
N HIS A 351 1.73 18.07 13.40
CA HIS A 351 1.89 18.36 14.82
C HIS A 351 1.75 17.11 15.68
N THR A 352 0.74 16.30 15.45
CA THR A 352 0.49 15.05 16.19
C THR A 352 1.64 14.06 16.01
N GLU A 353 2.11 13.90 14.77
CA GLU A 353 3.23 13.00 14.43
C GLU A 353 4.54 13.45 15.07
N LEU A 354 4.83 14.77 15.11
CA LEU A 354 6.00 15.32 15.77
C LEU A 354 5.91 15.27 17.30
N SER A 355 4.72 15.48 17.86
CA SER A 355 4.50 15.41 19.30
C SER A 355 4.68 14.00 19.85
N GLY A 356 4.17 13.00 19.14
CA GLY A 356 4.21 11.61 19.54
C GLY A 356 3.27 11.27 20.71
N MET A 357 3.06 9.96 20.92
CA MET A 357 2.24 9.41 22.02
C MET A 357 3.15 8.91 23.14
N PRO A 358 3.08 9.47 24.36
CA PRO A 358 3.95 9.07 25.45
C PRO A 358 3.67 7.64 25.92
N ILE A 359 4.74 6.88 26.19
CA ILE A 359 4.70 5.48 26.58
C ILE A 359 5.75 5.21 27.68
N ASP A 360 5.42 4.30 28.58
CA ASP A 360 6.29 3.81 29.66
C ASP A 360 6.92 2.48 29.21
N LEU A 361 8.21 2.50 28.85
CA LEU A 361 8.91 1.30 28.37
C LEU A 361 9.10 0.25 29.45
N ASP A 362 9.30 0.63 30.72
CA ASP A 362 9.42 -0.33 31.82
C ASP A 362 8.10 -1.14 31.92
N ARG A 363 6.97 -0.44 31.82
CA ARG A 363 5.68 -1.11 31.79
C ARG A 363 5.48 -1.98 30.55
N VAL A 364 6.02 -1.62 29.39
CA VAL A 364 6.01 -2.47 28.20
C VAL A 364 6.73 -3.79 28.45
N TYR A 365 7.90 -3.77 29.07
CA TYR A 365 8.64 -5.00 29.40
C TYR A 365 7.93 -5.86 30.45
N GLU A 366 7.30 -5.24 31.45
CA GLU A 366 6.48 -5.96 32.42
C GLU A 366 5.30 -6.66 31.76
N VAL A 367 4.55 -5.94 30.92
CA VAL A 367 3.40 -6.46 30.18
C VAL A 367 3.82 -7.58 29.23
N GLU A 368 4.96 -7.44 28.55
CA GLU A 368 5.51 -8.51 27.71
C GLU A 368 5.73 -9.80 28.51
N LYS A 369 6.34 -9.69 29.69
CA LYS A 369 6.58 -10.83 30.57
C LYS A 369 5.28 -11.46 31.04
N GLU A 370 4.29 -10.67 31.45
CA GLU A 370 2.96 -11.15 31.84
C GLU A 370 2.30 -11.91 30.67
N LEU A 371 2.30 -11.34 29.47
CA LEU A 371 1.70 -11.95 28.28
C LEU A 371 2.41 -13.22 27.85
N ASN A 372 3.74 -13.30 27.94
CA ASN A 372 4.48 -14.54 27.65
C ASN A 372 4.11 -15.65 28.64
N SER A 373 3.99 -15.35 29.93
CA SER A 373 3.55 -16.34 30.93
C SER A 373 2.13 -16.86 30.65
N ILE A 374 1.21 -15.97 30.23
CA ILE A 374 -0.15 -16.36 29.84
C ILE A 374 -0.11 -17.24 28.58
N LYS A 375 0.69 -16.84 27.58
CA LYS A 375 0.89 -17.60 26.34
C LYS A 375 1.39 -19.03 26.63
N ASP A 376 2.39 -19.15 27.50
CA ASP A 376 2.97 -20.45 27.88
C ASP A 376 1.93 -21.36 28.56
N THR A 377 1.01 -20.78 29.34
CA THR A 377 -0.11 -21.53 29.93
C THR A 377 -1.03 -22.11 28.85
N TYR A 378 -1.38 -21.32 27.83
CA TYR A 378 -2.20 -21.81 26.72
C TYR A 378 -1.48 -22.88 25.90
N ILE A 379 -0.19 -22.66 25.60
CA ILE A 379 0.64 -23.62 24.86
C ILE A 379 0.72 -24.94 25.62
N SER A 380 1.04 -24.90 26.92
CA SER A 380 1.14 -26.11 27.76
C SER A 380 -0.17 -26.91 27.78
N TYR A 381 -1.32 -26.24 27.87
CA TYR A 381 -2.61 -26.90 27.81
C TYR A 381 -2.86 -27.56 26.44
N MET A 382 -2.65 -26.81 25.34
CA MET A 382 -2.89 -27.31 23.99
C MET A 382 -1.98 -28.50 23.64
N PHE A 383 -0.67 -28.41 23.91
CA PHE A 383 0.28 -29.45 23.53
C PHE A 383 0.13 -30.77 24.33
N ASN A 384 -0.51 -30.70 25.50
CA ASN A 384 -0.85 -31.88 26.27
C ASN A 384 -2.24 -32.45 25.95
N HIS A 385 -2.98 -31.82 25.05
CA HIS A 385 -4.34 -32.25 24.70
C HIS A 385 -4.32 -33.37 23.66
N SER A 386 -5.10 -34.47 23.88
CA SER A 386 -5.13 -35.64 23.01
C SER A 386 -5.40 -35.34 21.54
N LEU A 387 -6.35 -34.43 21.25
CA LEU A 387 -6.67 -34.00 19.87
C LEU A 387 -5.51 -33.29 19.18
N VAL A 388 -4.71 -32.51 19.90
CA VAL A 388 -3.52 -31.86 19.37
C VAL A 388 -2.41 -32.85 19.10
N LEU A 389 -2.24 -33.90 19.97
CA LEU A 389 -1.32 -35.00 19.73
C LEU A 389 -1.72 -35.80 18.48
N GLU A 390 -3.02 -36.01 18.25
CA GLU A 390 -3.53 -36.63 17.02
C GLU A 390 -3.18 -35.80 15.77
N VAL A 391 -3.33 -34.48 15.84
CA VAL A 391 -2.89 -33.57 14.75
C VAL A 391 -1.39 -33.73 14.49
N GLN A 392 -0.56 -33.79 15.51
CA GLN A 392 0.89 -33.99 15.34
C GLN A 392 1.23 -35.34 14.67
N ALA A 393 0.52 -36.40 15.00
CA ALA A 393 0.66 -37.68 14.33
C ALA A 393 0.30 -37.59 12.83
N ILE A 394 -0.80 -36.94 12.52
CA ILE A 394 -1.23 -36.69 11.12
C ILE A 394 -0.18 -35.86 10.36
N LEU A 395 0.36 -34.81 10.98
CA LEU A 395 1.38 -33.95 10.36
C LEU A 395 2.67 -34.74 10.09
N ASN A 396 3.12 -35.56 11.05
CA ASN A 396 4.30 -36.41 10.88
C ASN A 396 4.10 -37.43 9.75
N GLN A 397 2.93 -38.05 9.66
CA GLN A 397 2.61 -38.96 8.56
C GLN A 397 2.59 -38.26 7.19
N LYS A 398 1.93 -37.11 7.09
CA LYS A 398 1.88 -36.32 5.84
C LYS A 398 3.28 -35.89 5.36
N GLU A 399 4.18 -35.54 6.28
CA GLU A 399 5.56 -35.18 5.93
C GLU A 399 6.41 -36.37 5.56
N LEU A 400 6.25 -37.47 6.29
CA LEU A 400 6.93 -38.75 5.98
C LEU A 400 6.59 -39.20 4.55
N ASP A 401 5.29 -39.22 4.20
CA ASP A 401 4.83 -39.62 2.89
C ASP A 401 5.40 -38.71 1.79
N LYS A 402 5.40 -37.40 2.02
CA LYS A 402 5.98 -36.40 1.11
C LYS A 402 7.49 -36.58 0.96
N TYR A 403 8.22 -36.81 2.05
CA TYR A 403 9.65 -37.01 2.03
C TYR A 403 10.00 -38.28 1.25
N ASN A 404 9.35 -39.40 1.60
CA ASN A 404 9.60 -40.69 1.01
C ASN A 404 9.21 -40.78 -0.48
N ALA A 405 8.26 -39.96 -0.93
CA ALA A 405 7.89 -39.85 -2.34
C ALA A 405 8.97 -39.15 -3.19
N THR A 406 9.81 -38.32 -2.58
CA THR A 406 10.77 -37.46 -3.33
C THR A 406 12.24 -37.84 -3.11
N HIS A 407 12.55 -38.62 -2.08
CA HIS A 407 13.91 -38.98 -1.69
C HIS A 407 14.18 -40.50 -1.81
N LYS A 408 15.38 -40.86 -2.27
CA LYS A 408 15.80 -42.26 -2.36
C LYS A 408 16.02 -42.92 -0.98
N LYS A 409 16.53 -42.12 0.00
CA LYS A 409 16.69 -42.59 1.39
C LYS A 409 15.37 -42.40 2.09
N GLN A 410 14.75 -43.53 2.47
CA GLN A 410 13.48 -43.55 3.18
C GLN A 410 13.71 -43.17 4.64
N LYS A 411 12.74 -42.48 5.23
CA LYS A 411 12.65 -42.18 6.66
C LYS A 411 11.54 -42.97 7.31
N THR A 412 11.53 -43.00 8.64
CA THR A 412 10.48 -43.60 9.49
C THR A 412 9.74 -42.51 10.26
N LEU A 413 8.66 -42.84 10.95
CA LEU A 413 7.92 -41.89 11.79
C LEU A 413 8.77 -41.33 12.93
N ASP A 414 9.71 -42.11 13.47
CA ASP A 414 10.62 -41.66 14.53
C ASP A 414 11.61 -40.57 14.05
N ASP A 415 11.82 -40.45 12.75
CA ASP A 415 12.63 -39.38 12.15
C ASP A 415 11.85 -38.09 11.95
N MET A 416 10.57 -38.03 12.31
CA MET A 416 9.67 -36.89 12.13
C MET A 416 9.34 -36.24 13.47
N ASP A 417 9.54 -34.91 13.57
CA ASP A 417 9.20 -34.12 14.77
C ASP A 417 8.45 -32.81 14.34
N ASN A 418 7.30 -32.98 13.69
CA ASN A 418 6.45 -31.87 13.35
C ASN A 418 5.55 -31.49 14.50
N LYS A 419 5.86 -30.37 15.14
CA LYS A 419 5.04 -29.85 16.22
C LYS A 419 3.82 -29.09 15.67
N PHE A 420 2.69 -29.24 16.36
CA PHE A 420 1.52 -28.42 16.09
C PHE A 420 1.87 -26.93 16.21
N ASN A 421 1.54 -26.14 15.18
CA ASN A 421 1.73 -24.69 15.19
C ASN A 421 0.36 -24.01 15.17
N PRO A 422 -0.08 -23.38 16.27
CA PRO A 422 -1.37 -22.70 16.35
C PRO A 422 -1.45 -21.43 15.48
N ASN A 423 -0.34 -20.95 14.89
CA ASN A 423 -0.32 -19.88 13.93
C ASN A 423 -0.43 -20.36 12.47
N SER A 424 -0.43 -21.67 12.23
CA SER A 424 -0.56 -22.24 10.90
C SER A 424 -2.02 -22.52 10.56
N ASN A 425 -2.56 -21.84 9.54
CA ASN A 425 -3.92 -22.09 9.06
C ASN A 425 -4.13 -23.56 8.67
N GLN A 426 -3.13 -24.23 8.08
CA GLN A 426 -3.21 -25.64 7.69
C GLN A 426 -3.31 -26.55 8.92
N HIS A 427 -2.51 -26.29 9.98
CA HIS A 427 -2.59 -27.07 11.21
C HIS A 427 -3.92 -26.86 11.93
N LEU A 428 -4.44 -25.62 11.91
CA LEU A 428 -5.75 -25.31 12.47
C LEU A 428 -6.88 -25.95 11.67
N GLN A 429 -6.79 -26.03 10.34
CA GLN A 429 -7.77 -26.74 9.51
C GLN A 429 -7.81 -28.23 9.85
N ILE A 430 -6.65 -28.88 10.02
CA ILE A 430 -6.58 -30.28 10.44
C ILE A 430 -7.22 -30.44 11.82
N LEU A 431 -6.89 -29.59 12.80
CA LEU A 431 -7.47 -29.67 14.13
C LEU A 431 -8.98 -29.50 14.10
N LEU A 432 -9.48 -28.40 13.51
CA LEU A 432 -10.90 -28.01 13.59
C LEU A 432 -11.79 -28.91 12.72
N TYR A 433 -11.35 -29.24 11.50
CA TYR A 433 -12.21 -29.85 10.49
C TYR A 433 -11.91 -31.33 10.20
N GLU A 434 -10.64 -31.78 10.34
CA GLU A 434 -10.30 -33.20 10.14
C GLU A 434 -10.42 -34.00 11.46
N VAL A 435 -9.86 -33.48 12.59
CA VAL A 435 -9.82 -34.19 13.88
C VAL A 435 -11.08 -33.92 14.70
N MET A 436 -11.41 -32.68 14.99
CA MET A 436 -12.60 -32.32 15.76
C MET A 436 -13.91 -32.45 14.94
N LYS A 437 -13.85 -32.56 13.61
CA LYS A 437 -14.98 -32.69 12.70
C LYS A 437 -16.05 -31.62 12.88
N LEU A 438 -15.62 -30.39 13.15
CA LEU A 438 -16.53 -29.25 13.32
C LEU A 438 -17.13 -28.80 11.97
N PRO A 439 -18.32 -28.20 11.96
CA PRO A 439 -18.92 -27.71 10.72
C PRO A 439 -18.13 -26.52 10.15
N VAL A 440 -17.99 -26.45 8.82
CA VAL A 440 -17.38 -25.29 8.16
C VAL A 440 -18.43 -24.18 8.08
N LEU A 441 -18.30 -23.15 8.94
CA LEU A 441 -19.24 -22.03 9.02
C LEU A 441 -18.88 -20.88 8.07
N ASP A 442 -17.59 -20.64 7.88
CA ASP A 442 -17.08 -19.54 7.06
C ASP A 442 -15.98 -20.03 6.11
N TYR A 443 -15.84 -19.37 4.97
CA TYR A 443 -14.79 -19.62 3.99
C TYR A 443 -13.93 -18.39 3.75
N THR A 444 -12.64 -18.60 3.44
CA THR A 444 -11.75 -17.53 2.98
C THR A 444 -12.09 -17.09 1.55
N ILE A 445 -11.50 -15.97 1.09
CA ILE A 445 -11.63 -15.51 -0.31
C ILE A 445 -11.15 -16.60 -1.31
N SER A 446 -10.17 -17.43 -0.91
CA SER A 446 -9.70 -18.57 -1.70
C SER A 446 -10.59 -19.82 -1.61
N LYS A 447 -11.74 -19.72 -0.95
CA LYS A 447 -12.71 -20.82 -0.71
C LYS A 447 -12.19 -21.97 0.15
N GLU A 448 -11.18 -21.71 0.96
CA GLU A 448 -10.70 -22.65 1.99
C GLU A 448 -11.50 -22.45 3.29
N PRO A 449 -11.71 -23.51 4.12
CA PRO A 449 -12.32 -23.38 5.43
C PRO A 449 -11.60 -22.32 6.29
N SER A 450 -12.35 -21.38 6.86
CA SER A 450 -11.79 -20.30 7.66
C SER A 450 -11.31 -20.77 9.02
N THR A 451 -10.14 -20.30 9.43
CA THR A 451 -9.56 -20.49 10.78
C THR A 451 -9.41 -19.16 11.51
N ALA A 452 -10.13 -18.12 11.09
CA ALA A 452 -10.10 -16.81 11.72
C ALA A 452 -10.66 -16.86 13.15
N GLY A 453 -10.15 -16.01 14.04
CA GLY A 453 -10.55 -15.98 15.44
C GLY A 453 -12.08 -15.85 15.66
N ASP A 454 -12.76 -15.08 14.80
CA ASP A 454 -14.22 -14.94 14.89
C ASP A 454 -14.97 -16.20 14.43
N THR A 455 -14.43 -16.95 13.45
CA THR A 455 -14.94 -18.27 13.07
C THR A 455 -14.76 -19.26 14.22
N ILE A 456 -13.59 -19.27 14.88
CA ILE A 456 -13.32 -20.17 16.02
C ILE A 456 -14.27 -19.87 17.19
N LYS A 457 -14.58 -18.60 17.45
CA LYS A 457 -15.60 -18.22 18.47
C LYS A 457 -16.98 -18.79 18.16
N LYS A 458 -17.43 -18.76 16.90
CA LYS A 458 -18.70 -19.37 16.50
C LYS A 458 -18.69 -20.89 16.72
N LEU A 459 -17.53 -21.55 16.48
CA LEU A 459 -17.38 -22.97 16.64
C LEU A 459 -17.45 -23.46 18.09
N LEU A 460 -17.31 -22.58 19.10
CA LEU A 460 -17.51 -22.91 20.52
C LEU A 460 -18.88 -23.56 20.80
N HIS A 461 -19.91 -23.19 20.04
CA HIS A 461 -21.28 -23.73 20.20
C HIS A 461 -21.47 -25.11 19.54
N HIS A 462 -20.43 -25.64 18.86
CA HIS A 462 -20.52 -26.88 18.09
C HIS A 462 -19.63 -28.00 18.64
N THR A 463 -19.08 -27.84 19.86
CA THR A 463 -18.20 -28.83 20.47
C THR A 463 -18.34 -28.87 21.99
N ASN A 464 -18.02 -30.03 22.58
CA ASN A 464 -17.85 -30.17 24.03
C ASN A 464 -16.40 -29.82 24.48
N GLU A 465 -15.47 -29.70 23.54
CA GLU A 465 -14.07 -29.34 23.80
C GLU A 465 -13.88 -27.81 23.81
N THR A 466 -14.79 -27.11 24.50
CA THR A 466 -14.80 -25.64 24.56
C THR A 466 -13.50 -25.08 25.11
N LYS A 467 -12.93 -25.73 26.15
CA LYS A 467 -11.68 -25.29 26.78
C LYS A 467 -10.47 -25.31 25.84
N LEU A 468 -10.43 -26.25 24.88
CA LEU A 468 -9.37 -26.28 23.85
C LEU A 468 -9.51 -25.07 22.90
N LEU A 469 -10.74 -24.81 22.43
CA LEU A 469 -10.98 -23.66 21.56
C LEU A 469 -10.80 -22.33 22.28
N GLU A 470 -11.21 -22.21 23.56
CA GLU A 470 -10.96 -21.03 24.39
C GLU A 470 -9.47 -20.78 24.57
N SER A 471 -8.67 -21.84 24.80
CA SER A 471 -7.22 -21.75 24.91
C SER A 471 -6.59 -21.29 23.58
N LEU A 472 -7.09 -21.78 22.46
CA LEU A 472 -6.65 -21.36 21.12
C LEU A 472 -6.99 -19.88 20.86
N ILE A 473 -8.21 -19.43 21.17
CA ILE A 473 -8.63 -18.04 21.05
C ILE A 473 -7.78 -17.13 21.95
N GLY A 474 -7.53 -17.55 23.18
CA GLY A 474 -6.66 -16.85 24.13
C GLY A 474 -5.23 -16.73 23.60
N TYR A 475 -4.66 -17.82 23.12
CA TYR A 475 -3.35 -17.84 22.49
C TYR A 475 -3.25 -16.88 21.31
N ILE A 476 -4.17 -16.96 20.35
CA ILE A 476 -4.19 -16.08 19.17
C ILE A 476 -4.27 -14.60 19.57
N SER A 477 -5.07 -14.30 20.59
CA SER A 477 -5.24 -12.92 21.09
C SER A 477 -3.96 -12.39 21.73
N VAL A 478 -3.29 -13.19 22.54
CA VAL A 478 -2.01 -12.84 23.19
C VAL A 478 -0.89 -12.73 22.16
N GLU A 479 -0.78 -13.72 21.27
CA GLU A 479 0.26 -13.76 20.23
C GLU A 479 0.18 -12.57 19.29
N LYS A 480 -1.02 -12.14 18.92
CA LYS A 480 -1.22 -10.92 18.12
C LYS A 480 -0.62 -9.68 18.82
N ILE A 481 -0.76 -9.58 20.13
CA ILE A 481 -0.20 -8.45 20.88
C ILE A 481 1.31 -8.55 20.97
N LEU A 482 1.83 -9.71 21.32
CA LEU A 482 3.26 -9.96 21.44
C LEU A 482 4.01 -9.79 20.12
N SER A 483 3.41 -10.19 19.00
CA SER A 483 4.06 -10.12 17.69
C SER A 483 3.89 -8.77 16.99
N THR A 484 2.81 -8.03 17.27
CA THR A 484 2.46 -6.81 16.53
C THR A 484 2.73 -5.54 17.35
N PHE A 485 2.23 -5.48 18.59
CA PHE A 485 2.25 -4.24 19.37
C PHE A 485 3.51 -4.10 20.23
N ILE A 486 3.91 -5.13 20.95
CA ILE A 486 5.08 -5.08 21.85
C ILE A 486 6.37 -4.71 21.11
N PRO A 487 6.74 -5.36 19.98
CA PRO A 487 7.94 -4.98 19.22
C PRO A 487 7.90 -3.53 18.74
N THR A 488 6.71 -3.08 18.35
CA THR A 488 6.51 -1.71 17.87
C THR A 488 6.63 -0.68 18.99
N PHE A 489 6.13 -0.99 20.19
CA PHE A 489 6.24 -0.11 21.36
C PHE A 489 7.69 0.07 21.81
N LYS A 490 8.53 -0.95 21.63
CA LYS A 490 9.98 -0.89 21.90
C LYS A 490 10.76 0.02 20.95
N LEU A 491 10.15 0.45 19.83
CA LEU A 491 10.75 1.44 18.91
C LEU A 491 10.47 2.89 19.33
N ALA A 492 9.89 3.11 20.52
CA ALA A 492 9.66 4.44 21.04
C ALA A 492 10.96 5.23 21.18
N THR A 493 10.91 6.51 20.81
CA THR A 493 12.07 7.42 20.87
C THR A 493 12.19 8.02 22.26
N ASP A 494 13.41 8.11 22.78
CA ASP A 494 13.68 8.83 24.06
C ASP A 494 13.64 10.35 23.86
N ARG A 495 12.97 11.03 24.79
CA ARG A 495 12.92 12.48 24.89
C ARG A 495 12.84 12.87 26.36
N ASP A 496 13.96 13.32 26.96
CA ASP A 496 14.09 13.70 28.39
C ASP A 496 13.65 12.60 29.37
N ASN A 497 14.15 11.39 29.22
CA ASN A 497 13.78 10.22 30.01
C ASN A 497 12.28 9.85 29.91
N HIS A 498 11.61 10.30 28.86
CA HIS A 498 10.30 9.86 28.46
C HIS A 498 10.35 9.29 27.04
N HIS A 499 9.54 8.27 26.79
CA HIS A 499 9.50 7.61 25.48
C HIS A 499 8.24 7.97 24.74
N TYR A 500 8.34 8.14 23.41
CA TYR A 500 7.24 8.55 22.55
C TYR A 500 7.18 7.68 21.31
N LEU A 501 5.96 7.30 20.95
CA LEU A 501 5.64 6.61 19.69
C LEU A 501 5.17 7.65 18.67
N HIS A 502 5.78 7.64 17.49
CA HIS A 502 5.43 8.52 16.39
C HIS A 502 4.73 7.72 15.30
N GLY A 503 3.40 7.74 15.30
CA GLY A 503 2.59 7.10 14.24
C GLY A 503 2.54 7.97 13.00
N ASN A 504 2.43 7.35 11.81
CA ASN A 504 2.23 8.08 10.56
C ASN A 504 0.76 8.00 10.17
N PHE A 505 0.11 9.16 10.05
CA PHE A 505 -1.30 9.26 9.67
C PHE A 505 -1.45 9.55 8.19
N ASN A 506 -2.40 8.87 7.54
CA ASN A 506 -2.66 9.02 6.12
C ASN A 506 -4.12 9.44 5.90
N ILE A 507 -4.32 10.63 5.33
CA ILE A 507 -5.63 11.20 5.00
C ILE A 507 -6.29 10.43 3.85
N THR A 508 -5.50 9.91 2.93
CA THR A 508 -5.97 9.22 1.71
C THR A 508 -6.06 7.70 1.87
N GLY A 509 -5.91 7.19 3.09
CA GLY A 509 -5.80 5.74 3.35
C GLY A 509 -7.13 4.98 3.33
N CYS A 510 -8.27 5.67 3.39
CA CYS A 510 -9.61 5.09 3.41
C CYS A 510 -10.53 5.78 2.41
N LEU A 511 -11.35 5.00 1.70
CA LEU A 511 -12.35 5.53 0.76
C LEU A 511 -13.43 6.40 1.43
N SER A 512 -13.68 6.17 2.71
CA SER A 512 -14.65 6.92 3.52
C SER A 512 -14.13 8.27 4.02
N GLY A 513 -12.90 8.67 3.69
CA GLY A 513 -12.25 9.88 4.23
C GLY A 513 -11.76 9.74 5.68
N ARG A 514 -11.85 8.55 6.29
CA ARG A 514 -11.26 8.31 7.62
C ARG A 514 -9.75 8.27 7.53
N LEU A 515 -9.07 8.72 8.60
CA LEU A 515 -7.64 8.57 8.74
C LEU A 515 -7.26 7.09 8.89
N SER A 516 -6.15 6.70 8.27
CA SER A 516 -5.45 5.47 8.62
C SER A 516 -4.13 5.80 9.31
N CYS A 517 -3.61 4.87 10.10
CA CYS A 517 -2.35 5.05 10.81
C CYS A 517 -1.45 3.81 10.62
N SER A 518 -0.14 4.04 10.50
CA SER A 518 0.85 2.98 10.33
C SER A 518 2.16 3.33 11.02
N LYS A 519 2.98 2.34 11.32
CA LYS A 519 4.36 2.45 11.82
C LYS A 519 4.55 3.41 13.01
N PRO A 520 3.90 3.18 14.16
CA PRO A 520 2.94 2.14 14.51
C PRO A 520 1.49 2.51 14.17
N ASN A 521 0.62 1.49 14.06
CA ASN A 521 -0.81 1.73 13.90
C ASN A 521 -1.47 1.99 15.27
N LEU A 522 -1.44 3.24 15.70
CA LEU A 522 -1.98 3.68 16.99
C LEU A 522 -3.52 3.66 17.03
N THR A 523 -4.19 3.66 15.86
CA THR A 523 -5.66 3.66 15.79
C THR A 523 -6.28 2.27 15.99
N GLN A 524 -5.48 1.21 15.91
CA GLN A 524 -5.95 -0.18 16.05
C GLN A 524 -5.51 -0.86 17.34
N ILE A 525 -5.10 -0.11 18.35
CA ILE A 525 -4.77 -0.66 19.66
C ILE A 525 -6.05 -1.28 20.26
N PRO A 526 -6.06 -2.59 20.60
CA PRO A 526 -7.22 -3.25 21.14
C PRO A 526 -7.70 -2.57 22.42
N SER A 527 -9.02 -2.32 22.55
CA SER A 527 -9.57 -1.65 23.72
C SER A 527 -10.47 -2.54 24.57
N ASN A 528 -11.19 -3.47 23.94
CA ASN A 528 -12.28 -4.20 24.57
C ASN A 528 -11.90 -5.59 25.11
N SER A 529 -10.72 -6.13 24.74
CA SER A 529 -10.22 -7.39 25.28
C SER A 529 -9.48 -7.17 26.60
N VAL A 530 -9.38 -8.23 27.43
CA VAL A 530 -8.59 -8.21 28.66
C VAL A 530 -7.14 -7.80 28.39
N TYR A 531 -6.54 -8.38 27.37
CA TYR A 531 -5.15 -8.09 26.97
C TYR A 531 -5.00 -6.70 26.34
N GLY A 532 -6.05 -6.19 25.67
CA GLY A 532 -6.08 -4.82 25.16
C GLY A 532 -6.07 -3.79 26.28
N LYS A 533 -6.82 -4.04 27.37
CA LYS A 533 -6.74 -3.20 28.57
C LYS A 533 -5.35 -3.21 29.19
N LEU A 534 -4.69 -4.37 29.20
CA LEU A 534 -3.34 -4.52 29.72
C LEU A 534 -2.33 -3.67 28.95
N ILE A 535 -2.30 -3.76 27.61
CA ILE A 535 -1.36 -2.95 26.80
C ILE A 535 -1.65 -1.45 26.86
N LYS A 536 -2.88 -1.04 27.11
CA LYS A 536 -3.21 0.38 27.34
C LYS A 536 -2.53 0.94 28.59
N THR A 537 -2.21 0.11 29.59
CA THR A 537 -1.47 0.55 30.77
C THR A 537 -0.04 1.00 30.47
N CYS A 538 0.49 0.64 29.29
CA CYS A 538 1.80 1.11 28.84
C CYS A 538 1.81 2.59 28.45
N PHE A 539 0.65 3.16 28.10
CA PHE A 539 0.55 4.59 27.77
C PHE A 539 0.41 5.40 29.05
N LYS A 540 1.36 6.27 29.28
CA LYS A 540 1.44 7.07 30.50
C LYS A 540 1.84 8.50 30.17
N PRO A 541 1.08 9.51 30.62
CA PRO A 541 1.43 10.89 30.36
C PRO A 541 2.71 11.28 31.09
N LYS A 542 3.40 12.32 30.61
CA LYS A 542 4.53 12.93 31.29
C LYS A 542 4.14 13.37 32.69
N LYS A 543 5.08 13.35 33.65
CA LYS A 543 4.83 13.80 35.03
C LYS A 543 4.24 15.22 35.05
N GLY A 544 3.12 15.37 35.76
CA GLY A 544 2.36 16.63 35.81
C GLY A 544 1.36 16.84 34.66
N TRP A 545 1.25 15.90 33.73
CA TRP A 545 0.28 15.90 32.63
C TRP A 545 -0.77 14.82 32.81
N ILE A 546 -1.91 14.98 32.13
CA ILE A 546 -2.98 13.99 32.09
C ILE A 546 -3.38 13.75 30.64
N PHE A 547 -3.86 12.54 30.35
CA PHE A 547 -4.58 12.29 29.09
C PHE A 547 -5.98 12.89 29.20
N CYS A 548 -6.37 13.64 28.15
CA CYS A 548 -7.73 14.11 27.97
C CYS A 548 -8.25 13.51 26.67
N GLY A 549 -9.36 12.77 26.75
CA GLY A 549 -10.01 12.16 25.61
C GLY A 549 -11.42 12.71 25.43
N ALA A 550 -11.80 12.96 24.18
CA ALA A 550 -13.17 13.29 23.79
C ALA A 550 -13.55 12.49 22.55
N ASP A 551 -14.75 11.96 22.52
CA ASP A 551 -15.29 11.22 21.39
C ASP A 551 -16.74 11.65 21.11
N PHE A 552 -17.09 11.70 19.82
CA PHE A 552 -18.45 12.03 19.42
C PHE A 552 -19.38 10.82 19.60
N ASN A 553 -20.44 10.99 20.35
CA ASN A 553 -21.43 9.93 20.51
C ASN A 553 -22.28 9.79 19.25
N SER A 554 -22.25 8.61 18.61
CA SER A 554 -23.06 8.24 17.43
C SER A 554 -23.01 9.27 16.29
N LEU A 555 -21.83 9.85 16.02
CA LEU A 555 -21.66 10.97 15.08
C LEU A 555 -22.27 10.68 13.70
N GLU A 556 -21.92 9.54 13.11
CA GLU A 556 -22.35 9.19 11.74
C GLU A 556 -23.87 9.00 11.64
N ASP A 557 -24.49 8.40 12.65
CA ASP A 557 -25.94 8.20 12.69
C ASP A 557 -26.71 9.51 12.93
N LYS A 558 -26.15 10.42 13.75
CA LYS A 558 -26.69 11.78 13.94
C LYS A 558 -26.59 12.61 12.67
N ILE A 559 -25.45 12.58 11.97
CA ILE A 559 -25.30 13.27 10.68
C ILE A 559 -26.28 12.70 9.67
N ASN A 560 -26.44 11.37 9.60
CA ASN A 560 -27.42 10.74 8.73
C ASN A 560 -28.84 11.19 9.05
N ALA A 561 -29.21 11.27 10.34
CA ALA A 561 -30.52 11.78 10.77
C ALA A 561 -30.75 13.24 10.33
N LEU A 562 -29.74 14.09 10.45
CA LEU A 562 -29.79 15.50 10.02
C LEU A 562 -29.90 15.65 8.51
N LEU A 563 -29.17 14.85 7.74
CA LEU A 563 -29.18 14.90 6.27
C LEU A 563 -30.49 14.35 5.68
N THR A 564 -30.96 13.21 6.19
CA THR A 564 -32.18 12.57 5.69
C THR A 564 -33.46 13.24 6.22
N LYS A 565 -33.34 13.96 7.33
CA LYS A 565 -34.48 14.55 8.05
C LYS A 565 -35.59 13.53 8.42
N ASP A 566 -35.20 12.25 8.57
CA ASP A 566 -36.13 11.20 8.98
C ASP A 566 -36.68 11.50 10.38
N PRO A 567 -38.00 11.66 10.54
CA PRO A 567 -38.61 12.08 11.81
C PRO A 567 -38.40 11.04 12.92
N ASN A 568 -38.35 9.74 12.59
CA ASN A 568 -38.14 8.70 13.59
C ASN A 568 -36.68 8.70 14.07
N LYS A 569 -35.73 8.88 13.15
CA LYS A 569 -34.30 9.01 13.51
C LYS A 569 -34.02 10.28 14.32
N LEU A 570 -34.58 11.42 13.91
CA LEU A 570 -34.44 12.68 14.64
C LEU A 570 -35.01 12.53 16.06
N LYS A 571 -36.20 11.92 16.22
CA LYS A 571 -36.85 11.70 17.50
C LYS A 571 -36.01 10.88 18.48
N VAL A 572 -35.26 9.87 17.99
CA VAL A 572 -34.33 9.10 18.84
C VAL A 572 -33.37 10.02 19.58
N TYR A 573 -32.82 11.02 18.87
CA TYR A 573 -31.81 11.92 19.42
C TYR A 573 -32.40 13.10 20.18
N THR A 574 -33.55 13.65 19.76
CA THR A 574 -34.24 14.73 20.48
C THR A 574 -34.84 14.28 21.79
N ASP A 575 -35.32 13.03 21.84
CA ASP A 575 -35.91 12.44 23.04
C ASP A 575 -34.86 11.78 23.97
N GLY A 576 -33.56 11.83 23.59
CA GLY A 576 -32.46 11.35 24.41
C GLY A 576 -32.30 9.83 24.46
N PHE A 577 -32.86 9.08 23.50
CA PHE A 577 -32.70 7.63 23.44
C PHE A 577 -31.30 7.22 22.92
N ASP A 578 -30.81 6.08 23.40
CA ASP A 578 -29.69 5.39 22.74
C ASP A 578 -30.20 4.58 21.54
N GLY A 579 -29.78 4.96 20.33
CA GLY A 579 -30.23 4.35 19.09
C GLY A 579 -29.90 2.86 18.96
N HIS A 580 -28.83 2.38 19.61
CA HIS A 580 -28.49 0.95 19.62
C HIS A 580 -29.44 0.16 20.54
N SER A 581 -29.66 0.63 21.74
CA SER A 581 -30.57 0.02 22.71
C SER A 581 -32.01 0.01 22.19
N LEU A 582 -32.46 1.09 21.57
CA LEU A 582 -33.79 1.18 21.00
C LEU A 582 -33.97 0.18 19.83
N ARG A 583 -33.00 0.05 18.94
CA ARG A 583 -33.04 -0.96 17.88
C ARG A 583 -33.02 -2.38 18.43
N ALA A 584 -32.16 -2.67 19.39
CA ALA A 584 -32.11 -3.97 20.05
C ALA A 584 -33.51 -4.31 20.67
N TYR A 585 -34.12 -3.37 21.37
CA TYR A 585 -35.49 -3.55 21.93
C TYR A 585 -36.52 -3.90 20.86
N TYR A 586 -36.46 -3.26 19.67
CA TYR A 586 -37.42 -3.57 18.61
C TYR A 586 -37.16 -4.87 17.85
N TYR A 587 -35.89 -5.30 17.75
CA TYR A 587 -35.53 -6.54 17.08
C TYR A 587 -35.68 -7.79 17.95
N TRP A 588 -35.47 -7.68 19.24
CA TRP A 588 -35.52 -8.79 20.21
C TRP A 588 -36.55 -8.49 21.31
N LYS A 589 -37.78 -8.36 20.88
CA LYS A 589 -38.92 -8.05 21.75
C LYS A 589 -39.42 -9.19 22.65
N GLU A 590 -38.64 -10.27 22.81
CA GLU A 590 -38.96 -11.38 23.71
C GLU A 590 -38.28 -11.25 25.07
#